data_2f10fb933b7d71cc458fd44d9ff817a3
#
_entry.id   2f10fb933b7d71cc458fd44d9ff817a3
#
_cell.length_a   1.000
_cell.length_b   1.000
_cell.length_c   1.000
_cell.angle_alpha   90.00
_cell.angle_beta   90.00
_cell.angle_gamma   90.00
#
_symmetry.space_group_name_H-M   'P 1'
#
loop_
_entity.id
_entity.type
_entity.pdbx_description
1 polymer ?
#
loop_
_entity_poly.entity_id
_entity_poly.type
_entity_poly.pdbx_seq_one_letter_code
_entity_poly.pdbx_strand_id
1 'polypeptide(L)'
;MRLLSLVVLLLVAAGCAGGSGATRPEDAAPRIGKPTEADRRAVAALRTEAEALLAGQAELFWTAWTGGGAVDLERFYDSYEGLFTRERLAALQRVRHAETDPEAARALGFLEDWLVGELLARETAGIATRLVALEAGAEIAVDGERHDWRALEPLLAAEPDPARRRALQEAARPVLEAIAAVHAEKRERLESAARALGYESALAAAAALRQSRKETVGVLAAEVIEATGPLYAEAFGSIARQLLGEELGAIARSDVPRLFAGLSVSTRFPADARGALDATLRGLGIAADAVRIETGAPSGRPLAFAVAPPADVRLALPATARDWAPIFHEAGAALHAAHVAPGPFEFAVLGNEATAEAFAVLFENLTADPAWLREHAGMTAAEASAHAGAAAARRLYAARRHAGRLEARLAEEQAPEMAAALYGVAMERAYGFPLSDADRAWHVADADDWLFGADALRAWILAAMLEERLVAEHGLAWWREPEAGAWLRELWAGGNRASPEELARRIGGRGLDVQALVRQLRGRLGPWLPADNAG
;
A
#
# COMPACT_ATOMS: atom_id res chain seq x y z
N MET A 1 -6.41 -12.18 6.82
CA MET A 1 -6.06 -10.85 6.27
C MET A 1 -5.79 -9.76 7.33
N ARG A 2 -6.18 -9.87 8.58
CA ARG A 2 -6.12 -8.76 9.56
C ARG A 2 -5.12 -8.92 10.72
N LEU A 3 -4.55 -10.10 10.97
CA LEU A 3 -3.32 -10.22 11.77
C LEU A 3 -2.11 -9.60 11.05
N LEU A 4 -2.17 -9.53 9.70
CA LEU A 4 -1.24 -8.75 8.91
C LEU A 4 -1.42 -7.25 9.11
N SER A 5 -2.65 -6.76 9.39
CA SER A 5 -2.86 -5.33 9.67
C SER A 5 -2.18 -4.89 10.97
N LEU A 6 -1.99 -5.77 11.96
CA LEU A 6 -1.23 -5.43 13.16
C LEU A 6 0.29 -5.52 12.91
N VAL A 7 0.72 -6.55 12.17
CA VAL A 7 2.12 -6.71 11.75
C VAL A 7 2.46 -5.65 10.69
N VAL A 8 1.55 -5.32 9.76
CA VAL A 8 1.69 -4.23 8.80
C VAL A 8 1.54 -2.85 9.47
N LEU A 9 0.71 -2.65 10.49
CA LEU A 9 0.69 -1.41 11.28
C LEU A 9 1.99 -1.23 12.09
N LEU A 10 2.62 -2.31 12.55
CA LEU A 10 3.92 -2.26 13.22
C LEU A 10 5.10 -2.22 12.23
N LEU A 11 4.98 -2.87 11.04
CA LEU A 11 5.96 -2.76 9.94
C LEU A 11 5.82 -1.43 9.19
N VAL A 12 4.61 -0.88 9.12
CA VAL A 12 4.32 0.42 8.51
C VAL A 12 4.71 1.57 9.45
N ALA A 13 4.69 1.38 10.77
CA ALA A 13 5.31 2.32 11.69
C ALA A 13 6.84 2.39 11.52
N ALA A 14 7.48 1.33 10.98
CA ALA A 14 8.92 1.30 10.70
C ALA A 14 9.29 1.81 9.29
N GLY A 15 8.33 1.89 8.35
CA GLY A 15 8.54 2.30 6.95
C GLY A 15 8.04 3.70 6.58
N CYS A 16 7.35 4.40 7.47
CA CYS A 16 6.78 5.70 7.17
C CYS A 16 7.78 6.84 7.36
N ALA A 17 8.72 6.99 6.45
CA ALA A 17 9.54 8.18 6.50
C ALA A 17 10.00 8.62 5.11
N GLY A 18 9.64 9.77 4.71
CA GLY A 18 10.24 10.31 3.54
C GLY A 18 9.93 11.76 3.24
N GLY A 19 10.90 12.59 3.28
CA GLY A 19 10.86 14.01 3.26
C GLY A 19 11.26 14.70 1.97
N SER A 20 11.02 15.91 1.95
CA SER A 20 11.42 17.08 1.19
C SER A 20 10.52 17.47 0.01
N GLY A 21 9.78 18.56 0.23
CA GLY A 21 9.05 19.33 -0.77
C GLY A 21 7.78 19.99 -0.30
N ALA A 22 7.18 19.54 0.80
CA ALA A 22 6.15 20.32 1.45
C ALA A 22 6.80 21.33 2.40
N THR A 23 6.94 22.57 1.97
CA THR A 23 7.26 23.68 2.88
C THR A 23 6.20 23.69 3.97
N ARG A 24 6.60 23.43 5.22
CA ARG A 24 5.82 23.85 6.38
C ARG A 24 5.45 25.31 6.17
N PRO A 25 4.24 25.77 6.56
CA PRO A 25 3.94 27.20 6.57
C PRO A 25 5.03 27.88 7.41
N GLU A 26 5.84 28.73 6.77
CA GLU A 26 6.96 29.44 7.44
C GLU A 26 6.49 30.38 8.55
N ASP A 27 5.19 30.70 8.63
CA ASP A 27 4.63 31.71 9.51
C ASP A 27 4.31 31.26 10.94
N ALA A 28 4.50 29.97 11.28
CA ALA A 28 4.21 29.46 12.63
C ALA A 28 5.29 28.53 13.22
N ALA A 29 6.45 28.40 12.59
CA ALA A 29 7.53 27.58 13.14
C ALA A 29 8.12 28.25 14.40
N PRO A 30 8.18 27.54 15.56
CA PRO A 30 8.97 28.03 16.68
C PRO A 30 10.39 28.30 16.15
N ARG A 31 11.00 29.44 16.55
CA ARG A 31 12.35 29.78 16.14
C ARG A 31 13.27 28.60 16.48
N ILE A 32 13.63 27.80 15.48
CA ILE A 32 14.53 26.67 15.63
C ILE A 32 15.90 27.24 15.96
N GLY A 33 16.38 27.03 17.19
CA GLY A 33 17.69 27.51 17.63
C GLY A 33 18.81 26.81 16.87
N LYS A 34 20.03 27.39 16.90
CA LYS A 34 21.22 26.72 16.34
C LYS A 34 21.48 25.41 17.09
N PRO A 35 21.87 24.32 16.41
CA PRO A 35 22.19 23.06 17.04
C PRO A 35 23.44 23.21 17.92
N THR A 36 23.40 22.61 19.10
CA THR A 36 24.55 22.46 19.99
C THR A 36 25.35 21.21 19.61
N GLU A 37 26.55 21.09 20.19
CA GLU A 37 27.34 19.86 20.06
C GLU A 37 26.64 18.66 20.72
N ALA A 38 25.88 18.90 21.78
CA ALA A 38 25.03 17.87 22.40
C ALA A 38 23.92 17.39 21.45
N ASP A 39 23.30 18.29 20.69
CA ASP A 39 22.30 17.93 19.70
C ASP A 39 22.90 17.05 18.60
N ARG A 40 24.07 17.39 18.08
CA ARG A 40 24.75 16.59 17.05
C ARG A 40 25.08 15.18 17.54
N ARG A 41 25.58 15.05 18.80
CA ARG A 41 25.81 13.73 19.39
C ARG A 41 24.53 12.96 19.61
N ALA A 42 23.45 13.61 20.05
CA ALA A 42 22.16 12.99 20.23
C ALA A 42 21.58 12.46 18.90
N VAL A 43 21.74 13.21 17.80
CA VAL A 43 21.29 12.79 16.46
C VAL A 43 22.16 11.64 15.93
N ALA A 44 23.48 11.67 16.16
CA ALA A 44 24.33 10.54 15.77
C ALA A 44 23.95 9.25 16.51
N ALA A 45 23.69 9.33 17.81
CA ALA A 45 23.18 8.20 18.60
C ALA A 45 21.81 7.73 18.11
N LEU A 46 20.87 8.66 17.85
CA LEU A 46 19.54 8.37 17.31
C LEU A 46 19.63 7.57 16.00
N ARG A 47 20.50 7.97 15.07
CA ARG A 47 20.70 7.25 13.80
C ARG A 47 21.15 5.80 14.03
N THR A 48 22.16 5.61 14.87
CA THR A 48 22.68 4.27 15.18
C THR A 48 21.62 3.39 15.86
N GLU A 49 20.88 3.94 16.81
CA GLU A 49 19.82 3.21 17.52
C GLU A 49 18.64 2.90 16.61
N ALA A 50 18.23 3.83 15.71
CA ALA A 50 17.17 3.61 14.74
C ALA A 50 17.53 2.51 13.73
N GLU A 51 18.75 2.54 13.19
CA GLU A 51 19.23 1.49 12.28
C GLU A 51 19.24 0.12 12.98
N ALA A 52 19.73 0.05 14.20
CA ALA A 52 19.76 -1.20 14.98
C ALA A 52 18.35 -1.72 15.31
N LEU A 53 17.42 -0.82 15.64
CA LEU A 53 16.01 -1.19 15.89
C LEU A 53 15.37 -1.76 14.63
N LEU A 54 15.48 -1.08 13.49
CA LEU A 54 14.87 -1.50 12.23
C LEU A 54 15.44 -2.86 11.75
N ALA A 55 16.76 -3.04 11.83
CA ALA A 55 17.40 -4.31 11.52
C ALA A 55 16.96 -5.43 12.48
N GLY A 56 16.95 -5.16 13.78
CA GLY A 56 16.51 -6.12 14.79
C GLY A 56 15.04 -6.50 14.65
N GLN A 57 14.17 -5.55 14.29
CA GLN A 57 12.77 -5.78 14.00
C GLN A 57 12.58 -6.68 12.77
N ALA A 58 13.29 -6.41 11.69
CA ALA A 58 13.25 -7.25 10.49
C ALA A 58 13.72 -8.67 10.77
N GLU A 59 14.79 -8.87 11.55
CA GLU A 59 15.29 -10.18 11.98
C GLU A 59 14.27 -10.92 12.86
N LEU A 60 13.64 -10.22 13.79
CA LEU A 60 12.63 -10.78 14.69
C LEU A 60 11.42 -11.28 13.89
N PHE A 61 10.92 -10.49 12.95
CA PHE A 61 9.81 -10.88 12.09
C PHE A 61 10.20 -11.98 11.11
N TRP A 62 11.41 -11.96 10.55
CA TRP A 62 11.91 -13.05 9.74
C TRP A 62 11.84 -14.38 10.50
N THR A 63 12.36 -14.40 11.72
CA THR A 63 12.39 -15.59 12.58
C THR A 63 10.97 -16.11 12.87
N ALA A 64 10.04 -15.21 13.20
CA ALA A 64 8.64 -15.57 13.41
C ALA A 64 7.97 -16.11 12.15
N TRP A 65 8.24 -15.47 11.01
CA TRP A 65 7.61 -15.79 9.72
C TRP A 65 8.05 -17.15 9.17
N THR A 66 9.33 -17.48 9.33
CA THR A 66 9.95 -18.73 8.84
C THR A 66 9.96 -19.83 9.88
N GLY A 67 10.10 -19.51 11.17
CA GLY A 67 10.16 -20.48 12.26
C GLY A 67 8.80 -20.82 12.90
N GLY A 68 7.74 -20.07 12.60
CA GLY A 68 6.39 -20.28 13.17
C GLY A 68 6.27 -20.00 14.67
N GLY A 69 7.26 -19.31 15.27
CA GLY A 69 7.28 -18.95 16.69
C GLY A 69 6.56 -17.62 16.97
N ALA A 70 6.07 -17.46 18.21
CA ALA A 70 5.60 -16.18 18.69
C ALA A 70 6.79 -15.23 18.94
N VAL A 71 6.63 -13.96 18.59
CA VAL A 71 7.60 -12.91 18.88
C VAL A 71 7.13 -12.06 20.07
N ASP A 72 8.05 -11.79 20.98
CA ASP A 72 7.85 -10.88 22.11
C ASP A 72 8.22 -9.45 21.66
N LEU A 73 7.26 -8.79 21.00
CA LEU A 73 7.43 -7.43 20.52
C LEU A 73 7.54 -6.44 21.67
N GLU A 74 6.78 -6.62 22.75
CA GLU A 74 6.80 -5.74 23.91
C GLU A 74 8.21 -5.66 24.48
N ARG A 75 8.81 -6.81 24.82
CA ARG A 75 10.19 -6.89 25.32
C ARG A 75 11.21 -6.31 24.33
N PHE A 76 11.01 -6.52 23.04
CA PHE A 76 11.90 -5.96 22.01
C PHE A 76 11.86 -4.43 22.04
N TYR A 77 10.66 -3.82 22.03
CA TYR A 77 10.52 -2.37 22.03
C TYR A 77 10.87 -1.70 23.38
N ASP A 78 10.75 -2.40 24.51
CA ASP A 78 11.17 -1.90 25.81
C ASP A 78 12.65 -1.50 25.83
N SER A 79 13.50 -2.24 25.09
CA SER A 79 14.94 -1.94 24.97
C SER A 79 15.22 -0.64 24.21
N TYR A 80 14.23 -0.08 23.51
CA TYR A 80 14.33 1.15 22.72
C TYR A 80 13.41 2.27 23.24
N GLU A 81 12.86 2.17 24.45
CA GLU A 81 11.90 3.14 24.99
C GLU A 81 12.46 4.59 24.95
N GLY A 82 13.74 4.77 25.27
CA GLY A 82 14.41 6.07 25.24
C GLY A 82 14.64 6.67 23.85
N LEU A 83 14.36 5.90 22.77
CA LEU A 83 14.52 6.36 21.39
C LEU A 83 13.44 7.38 21.00
N PHE A 84 12.20 7.15 21.44
CA PHE A 84 11.01 7.85 20.96
C PHE A 84 10.62 9.01 21.89
N THR A 85 11.43 10.07 21.88
CA THR A 85 11.19 11.25 22.73
C THR A 85 11.09 12.55 21.93
N ARG A 86 10.32 13.51 22.44
CA ARG A 86 10.20 14.85 21.84
C ARG A 86 11.51 15.63 21.89
N GLU A 87 12.36 15.37 22.88
CA GLU A 87 13.67 15.99 23.03
C GLU A 87 14.60 15.56 21.88
N ARG A 88 14.60 14.26 21.52
CA ARG A 88 15.35 13.75 20.37
C ARG A 88 14.83 14.33 19.06
N LEU A 89 13.51 14.42 18.89
CA LEU A 89 12.90 15.06 17.73
C LEU A 89 13.32 16.52 17.61
N ALA A 90 13.26 17.28 18.71
CA ALA A 90 13.69 18.68 18.70
C ALA A 90 15.18 18.86 18.39
N ALA A 91 16.04 17.97 18.88
CA ALA A 91 17.47 17.96 18.54
C ALA A 91 17.68 17.66 17.04
N LEU A 92 16.97 16.65 16.50
CA LEU A 92 17.00 16.28 15.08
C LEU A 92 16.58 17.45 14.19
N GLN A 93 15.49 18.15 14.55
CA GLN A 93 15.01 19.32 13.81
C GLN A 93 16.02 20.45 13.78
N ARG A 94 16.70 20.74 14.92
CA ARG A 94 17.77 21.75 14.97
C ARG A 94 18.95 21.39 14.08
N VAL A 95 19.40 20.13 14.11
CA VAL A 95 20.53 19.66 13.29
C VAL A 95 20.17 19.68 11.82
N ARG A 96 18.99 19.14 11.43
CA ARG A 96 18.52 19.14 10.05
C ARG A 96 18.38 20.55 9.48
N HIS A 97 17.80 21.49 10.26
CA HIS A 97 17.63 22.87 9.80
C HIS A 97 18.96 23.60 9.54
N ALA A 98 20.01 23.22 10.25
CA ALA A 98 21.35 23.81 10.08
C ALA A 98 22.21 23.04 9.06
N GLU A 99 21.75 21.91 8.55
CA GLU A 99 22.48 21.12 7.55
C GLU A 99 22.48 21.84 6.20
N THR A 100 23.65 21.88 5.57
CA THR A 100 23.85 22.57 4.28
C THR A 100 24.05 21.62 3.11
N ASP A 101 24.41 20.36 3.39
CA ASP A 101 24.45 19.32 2.37
C ASP A 101 23.02 18.82 2.09
N PRO A 102 22.52 18.94 0.86
CA PRO A 102 21.15 18.54 0.52
C PRO A 102 20.87 17.05 0.75
N GLU A 103 21.88 16.19 0.53
CA GLU A 103 21.72 14.74 0.73
C GLU A 103 21.65 14.39 2.22
N ALA A 104 22.52 14.99 3.03
CA ALA A 104 22.47 14.81 4.48
C ALA A 104 21.17 15.39 5.07
N ALA A 105 20.72 16.55 4.60
CA ALA A 105 19.45 17.15 5.03
C ALA A 105 18.24 16.28 4.65
N ARG A 106 18.27 15.60 3.49
CA ARG A 106 17.24 14.67 3.04
C ARG A 106 17.23 13.42 3.93
N ALA A 107 18.38 12.82 4.22
CA ALA A 107 18.49 11.66 5.10
C ALA A 107 17.96 11.97 6.52
N LEU A 108 18.34 13.12 7.09
CA LEU A 108 17.81 13.59 8.36
C LEU A 108 16.31 13.86 8.31
N GLY A 109 15.79 14.29 7.16
CA GLY A 109 14.35 14.45 6.92
C GLY A 109 13.61 13.12 7.03
N PHE A 110 14.11 12.07 6.42
CA PHE A 110 13.53 10.74 6.50
C PHE A 110 13.53 10.19 7.92
N LEU A 111 14.63 10.41 8.66
CA LEU A 111 14.70 10.05 10.07
C LEU A 111 13.71 10.84 10.93
N GLU A 112 13.50 12.14 10.63
CA GLU A 112 12.51 12.98 11.31
C GLU A 112 11.09 12.46 11.08
N ASP A 113 10.73 12.17 9.82
CA ASP A 113 9.41 11.68 9.47
C ASP A 113 9.14 10.31 10.12
N TRP A 114 10.12 9.41 10.12
CA TRP A 114 10.02 8.15 10.84
C TRP A 114 9.78 8.36 12.34
N LEU A 115 10.57 9.21 13.00
CA LEU A 115 10.42 9.47 14.43
C LEU A 115 9.07 10.11 14.76
N VAL A 116 8.57 11.01 13.90
CA VAL A 116 7.23 11.60 14.04
C VAL A 116 6.16 10.52 13.90
N GLY A 117 6.26 9.65 12.90
CA GLY A 117 5.34 8.53 12.70
C GLY A 117 5.28 7.61 13.92
N GLU A 118 6.43 7.24 14.47
CA GLU A 118 6.53 6.41 15.68
C GLU A 118 5.90 7.09 16.93
N LEU A 119 6.16 8.38 17.11
CA LEU A 119 5.55 9.14 18.22
C LEU A 119 4.03 9.17 18.11
N LEU A 120 3.48 9.39 16.91
CA LEU A 120 2.03 9.39 16.67
C LEU A 120 1.43 7.99 16.83
N ALA A 121 2.09 6.95 16.33
CA ALA A 121 1.65 5.56 16.44
C ALA A 121 1.58 5.10 17.91
N ARG A 122 2.57 5.45 18.72
CA ARG A 122 2.62 5.13 20.15
C ARG A 122 1.45 5.75 20.94
N GLU A 123 1.06 6.98 20.60
CA GLU A 123 -0.07 7.65 21.24
C GLU A 123 -1.41 6.91 21.00
N THR A 124 -1.51 6.13 19.95
CA THR A 124 -2.74 5.40 19.59
C THR A 124 -2.62 3.87 19.72
N ALA A 125 -1.45 3.34 20.10
CA ALA A 125 -1.18 1.89 20.12
C ALA A 125 -2.17 1.08 20.98
N GLY A 126 -2.47 1.52 22.20
CA GLY A 126 -3.45 0.86 23.08
C GLY A 126 -4.87 0.86 22.49
N ILE A 127 -5.24 1.93 21.78
CA ILE A 127 -6.55 2.04 21.12
C ILE A 127 -6.59 1.11 19.89
N ALA A 128 -5.51 1.05 19.12
CA ALA A 128 -5.38 0.15 17.97
C ALA A 128 -5.47 -1.32 18.42
N THR A 129 -4.85 -1.70 19.53
CA THR A 129 -4.96 -3.04 20.12
C THR A 129 -6.41 -3.38 20.50
N ARG A 130 -7.14 -2.45 21.12
CA ARG A 130 -8.57 -2.64 21.44
C ARG A 130 -9.41 -2.82 20.18
N LEU A 131 -9.13 -2.04 19.12
CA LEU A 131 -9.84 -2.16 17.85
C LEU A 131 -9.64 -3.53 17.21
N VAL A 132 -8.40 -4.04 17.19
CA VAL A 132 -8.08 -5.39 16.69
C VAL A 132 -8.79 -6.46 17.51
N ALA A 133 -8.81 -6.35 18.84
CA ALA A 133 -9.49 -7.29 19.72
C ALA A 133 -11.01 -7.29 19.50
N LEU A 134 -11.61 -6.10 19.32
CA LEU A 134 -13.03 -5.94 18.99
C LEU A 134 -13.36 -6.63 17.67
N GLU A 135 -12.61 -6.35 16.61
CA GLU A 135 -12.82 -6.97 15.29
C GLU A 135 -12.59 -8.49 15.31
N ALA A 136 -11.62 -8.97 16.09
CA ALA A 136 -11.32 -10.40 16.20
C ALA A 136 -12.41 -11.19 16.93
N GLY A 137 -13.11 -10.56 17.87
CA GLY A 137 -14.20 -11.17 18.63
C GLY A 137 -15.60 -10.85 18.10
N ALA A 138 -15.71 -10.04 17.03
CA ALA A 138 -17.00 -9.62 16.52
C ALA A 138 -17.73 -10.75 15.77
N GLU A 139 -19.04 -10.82 15.97
CA GLU A 139 -19.94 -11.73 15.26
C GLU A 139 -21.06 -10.96 14.58
N ILE A 140 -21.52 -11.46 13.44
CA ILE A 140 -22.74 -11.02 12.76
C ILE A 140 -23.80 -12.11 12.87
N ALA A 141 -25.06 -11.72 12.99
CA ALA A 141 -26.19 -12.65 13.08
C ALA A 141 -27.17 -12.46 11.92
N VAL A 142 -27.42 -13.52 11.17
CA VAL A 142 -28.37 -13.52 10.04
C VAL A 142 -29.22 -14.78 10.12
N ASP A 143 -30.54 -14.64 10.06
CA ASP A 143 -31.52 -15.75 10.11
C ASP A 143 -31.34 -16.67 11.32
N GLY A 144 -30.86 -16.16 12.47
CA GLY A 144 -30.61 -16.90 13.69
C GLY A 144 -29.24 -17.62 13.72
N GLU A 145 -28.48 -17.59 12.67
CA GLU A 145 -27.09 -18.11 12.61
C GLU A 145 -26.09 -17.02 12.94
N ARG A 146 -25.02 -17.38 13.67
CA ARG A 146 -23.91 -16.49 14.00
C ARG A 146 -22.71 -16.84 13.15
N HIS A 147 -22.06 -15.80 12.62
CA HIS A 147 -20.85 -15.92 11.81
C HIS A 147 -19.78 -14.97 12.36
N ASP A 148 -18.52 -15.39 12.29
CA ASP A 148 -17.39 -14.48 12.53
C ASP A 148 -17.52 -13.27 11.55
N TRP A 149 -17.37 -12.07 12.07
CA TRP A 149 -17.36 -10.84 11.27
C TRP A 149 -16.44 -10.93 10.03
N ARG A 150 -15.30 -11.61 10.19
CA ARG A 150 -14.31 -11.81 9.11
C ARG A 150 -14.80 -12.72 7.99
N ALA A 151 -15.84 -13.50 8.24
CA ALA A 151 -16.47 -14.36 7.24
C ALA A 151 -17.46 -13.61 6.33
N LEU A 152 -17.77 -12.34 6.61
CA LEU A 152 -18.77 -11.57 5.83
C LEU A 152 -18.44 -11.53 4.34
N GLU A 153 -17.21 -11.20 3.97
CA GLU A 153 -16.82 -11.10 2.55
C GLU A 153 -16.90 -12.46 1.82
N PRO A 154 -16.36 -13.58 2.36
CA PRO A 154 -16.61 -14.92 1.81
C PRO A 154 -18.10 -15.30 1.73
N LEU A 155 -18.91 -14.96 2.73
CA LEU A 155 -20.35 -15.23 2.71
C LEU A 155 -21.05 -14.46 1.59
N LEU A 156 -20.77 -13.17 1.44
CA LEU A 156 -21.29 -12.35 0.33
C LEU A 156 -20.85 -12.89 -1.04
N ALA A 157 -19.62 -13.36 -1.14
CA ALA A 157 -19.09 -13.93 -2.38
C ALA A 157 -19.79 -15.23 -2.78
N ALA A 158 -20.16 -16.06 -1.80
CA ALA A 158 -20.83 -17.33 -2.01
C ALA A 158 -22.34 -17.22 -2.23
N GLU A 159 -22.99 -16.17 -1.69
CA GLU A 159 -24.45 -16.03 -1.66
C GLU A 159 -25.01 -15.64 -3.04
N PRO A 160 -25.88 -16.46 -3.65
CA PRO A 160 -26.48 -16.14 -4.95
C PRO A 160 -27.62 -15.12 -4.86
N ASP A 161 -28.40 -15.10 -3.75
CA ASP A 161 -29.57 -14.24 -3.59
C ASP A 161 -29.16 -12.80 -3.22
N PRO A 162 -29.45 -11.79 -4.07
CA PRO A 162 -29.11 -10.39 -3.77
C PRO A 162 -29.83 -9.84 -2.54
N ALA A 163 -31.04 -10.33 -2.20
CA ALA A 163 -31.75 -9.89 -1.00
C ALA A 163 -31.04 -10.39 0.26
N ARG A 164 -30.53 -11.65 0.23
CA ARG A 164 -29.78 -12.21 1.33
C ARG A 164 -28.39 -11.56 1.45
N ARG A 165 -27.73 -11.19 0.34
CA ARG A 165 -26.48 -10.40 0.40
C ARG A 165 -26.70 -9.07 1.11
N ARG A 166 -27.80 -8.37 0.81
CA ARG A 166 -28.16 -7.12 1.51
C ARG A 166 -28.41 -7.35 3.00
N ALA A 167 -29.10 -8.43 3.37
CA ALA A 167 -29.33 -8.79 4.77
C ALA A 167 -28.02 -9.09 5.52
N LEU A 168 -27.08 -9.81 4.90
CA LEU A 168 -25.73 -10.05 5.44
C LEU A 168 -24.96 -8.74 5.64
N GLN A 169 -25.05 -7.82 4.68
CA GLN A 169 -24.42 -6.49 4.77
C GLN A 169 -25.02 -5.67 5.93
N GLU A 170 -26.34 -5.68 6.09
CA GLU A 170 -27.03 -4.96 7.18
C GLU A 170 -26.69 -5.53 8.56
N ALA A 171 -26.50 -6.85 8.65
CA ALA A 171 -26.11 -7.51 9.90
C ALA A 171 -24.73 -7.08 10.43
N ALA A 172 -23.92 -6.40 9.61
CA ALA A 172 -22.66 -5.81 10.00
C ALA A 172 -22.81 -4.52 10.84
N ARG A 173 -23.98 -3.87 10.82
CA ARG A 173 -24.22 -2.56 11.46
C ARG A 173 -23.80 -2.52 12.95
N PRO A 174 -24.18 -3.45 13.84
CA PRO A 174 -23.78 -3.38 15.24
C PRO A 174 -22.26 -3.43 15.44
N VAL A 175 -21.55 -4.16 14.58
CA VAL A 175 -20.09 -4.24 14.62
C VAL A 175 -19.48 -2.90 14.19
N LEU A 176 -20.01 -2.28 13.13
CA LEU A 176 -19.55 -0.98 12.64
C LEU A 176 -19.80 0.14 13.67
N GLU A 177 -20.94 0.10 14.37
CA GLU A 177 -21.22 1.04 15.47
C GLU A 177 -20.24 0.89 16.63
N ALA A 178 -19.88 -0.34 17.01
CA ALA A 178 -18.86 -0.58 18.04
C ALA A 178 -17.47 -0.11 17.59
N ILE A 179 -17.11 -0.35 16.34
CA ILE A 179 -15.87 0.15 15.71
C ILE A 179 -15.86 1.69 15.72
N ALA A 180 -16.99 2.34 15.39
CA ALA A 180 -17.09 3.80 15.30
C ALA A 180 -16.68 4.50 16.62
N ALA A 181 -17.13 3.97 17.75
CA ALA A 181 -16.81 4.53 19.06
C ALA A 181 -15.29 4.51 19.35
N VAL A 182 -14.62 3.40 19.02
CA VAL A 182 -13.18 3.24 19.20
C VAL A 182 -12.39 4.11 18.21
N HIS A 183 -12.88 4.21 16.98
CA HIS A 183 -12.28 5.10 15.98
C HIS A 183 -12.37 6.58 16.34
N ALA A 184 -13.48 7.02 16.91
CA ALA A 184 -13.62 8.39 17.37
C ALA A 184 -12.56 8.75 18.42
N GLU A 185 -12.37 7.89 19.43
CA GLU A 185 -11.32 8.04 20.45
C GLU A 185 -9.91 8.06 19.83
N LYS A 186 -9.65 7.15 18.88
CA LYS A 186 -8.35 7.09 18.16
C LYS A 186 -8.05 8.38 17.42
N ARG A 187 -9.05 8.92 16.70
CA ARG A 187 -8.90 10.17 15.94
C ARG A 187 -8.66 11.37 16.83
N GLU A 188 -9.41 11.51 17.91
CA GLU A 188 -9.21 12.58 18.90
C GLU A 188 -7.78 12.54 19.47
N ARG A 189 -7.31 11.34 19.83
CA ARG A 189 -5.95 11.15 20.35
C ARG A 189 -4.89 11.49 19.32
N LEU A 190 -5.07 11.03 18.08
CA LEU A 190 -4.15 11.30 16.97
C LEU A 190 -4.10 12.79 16.62
N GLU A 191 -5.25 13.47 16.62
CA GLU A 191 -5.37 14.90 16.38
C GLU A 191 -4.63 15.71 17.45
N SER A 192 -4.85 15.37 18.74
CA SER A 192 -4.14 16.00 19.86
C SER A 192 -2.63 15.80 19.77
N ALA A 193 -2.19 14.58 19.45
CA ALA A 193 -0.78 14.26 19.30
C ALA A 193 -0.11 15.02 18.14
N ALA A 194 -0.77 15.07 16.98
CA ALA A 194 -0.26 15.78 15.81
C ALA A 194 -0.10 17.28 16.08
N ARG A 195 -1.09 17.90 16.70
CA ARG A 195 -1.00 19.33 17.12
C ARG A 195 0.13 19.56 18.12
N ALA A 196 0.34 18.65 19.05
CA ALA A 196 1.42 18.74 20.03
C ALA A 196 2.82 18.57 19.40
N LEU A 197 2.90 18.01 18.18
CA LEU A 197 4.12 17.95 17.36
C LEU A 197 4.24 19.11 16.36
N GLY A 198 3.28 20.07 16.38
CA GLY A 198 3.31 21.29 15.56
C GLY A 198 2.65 21.17 14.19
N TYR A 199 1.88 20.11 13.95
CA TYR A 199 1.06 19.98 12.73
C TYR A 199 -0.29 20.68 12.92
N GLU A 200 -0.87 21.15 11.82
CA GLU A 200 -2.21 21.76 11.81
C GLU A 200 -3.29 20.74 12.23
N SER A 201 -3.16 19.51 11.75
CA SER A 201 -4.08 18.41 12.03
C SER A 201 -3.37 17.05 11.90
N ALA A 202 -4.03 15.99 12.36
CA ALA A 202 -3.57 14.61 12.12
C ALA A 202 -3.43 14.30 10.63
N LEU A 203 -4.35 14.80 9.82
CA LEU A 203 -4.34 14.58 8.37
C LEU A 203 -3.22 15.36 7.68
N ALA A 204 -2.89 16.57 8.16
CA ALA A 204 -1.72 17.32 7.71
C ALA A 204 -0.42 16.58 8.05
N ALA A 205 -0.34 15.99 9.25
CA ALA A 205 0.79 15.15 9.64
C ALA A 205 0.90 13.91 8.73
N ALA A 206 -0.21 13.19 8.51
CA ALA A 206 -0.25 12.04 7.62
C ALA A 206 0.21 12.37 6.20
N ALA A 207 -0.25 13.48 5.63
CA ALA A 207 0.17 13.94 4.31
C ALA A 207 1.66 14.29 4.27
N ALA A 208 2.18 14.97 5.30
CA ALA A 208 3.59 15.32 5.40
C ALA A 208 4.49 14.07 5.47
N LEU A 209 4.09 13.06 6.26
CA LEU A 209 4.77 11.76 6.32
C LEU A 209 4.78 11.01 4.98
N ARG A 210 3.87 11.33 4.05
CA ARG A 210 3.84 10.84 2.66
C ARG A 210 4.57 11.77 1.69
N GLN A 211 5.32 12.74 2.19
CA GLN A 211 5.99 13.79 1.37
C GLN A 211 5.00 14.51 0.45
N SER A 212 3.80 14.75 0.95
CA SER A 212 2.70 15.35 0.21
C SER A 212 1.99 16.40 1.06
N ARG A 213 1.01 17.04 0.47
CA ARG A 213 0.08 17.97 1.12
C ARG A 213 -1.33 17.46 0.94
N LYS A 214 -2.22 17.78 1.86
CA LYS A 214 -3.65 17.40 1.79
C LYS A 214 -4.26 17.76 0.43
N GLU A 215 -3.97 18.96 -0.06
CA GLU A 215 -4.47 19.47 -1.33
C GLU A 215 -3.96 18.63 -2.52
N THR A 216 -2.69 18.25 -2.49
CA THR A 216 -2.08 17.41 -3.54
C THR A 216 -2.70 16.00 -3.53
N VAL A 217 -2.94 15.43 -2.34
CA VAL A 217 -3.64 14.15 -2.21
C VAL A 217 -5.06 14.23 -2.76
N GLY A 218 -5.78 15.33 -2.47
CA GLY A 218 -7.12 15.57 -3.00
C GLY A 218 -7.15 15.69 -4.53
N VAL A 219 -6.19 16.42 -5.10
CA VAL A 219 -6.04 16.53 -6.57
C VAL A 219 -5.78 15.18 -7.20
N LEU A 220 -4.86 14.37 -6.65
CA LEU A 220 -4.57 13.03 -7.14
C LEU A 220 -5.81 12.13 -7.10
N ALA A 221 -6.55 12.14 -5.99
CA ALA A 221 -7.76 11.34 -5.84
C ALA A 221 -8.82 11.71 -6.89
N ALA A 222 -9.08 13.01 -7.06
CA ALA A 222 -10.03 13.51 -8.05
C ALA A 222 -9.61 13.15 -9.48
N GLU A 223 -8.33 13.30 -9.82
CA GLU A 223 -7.78 12.95 -11.14
C GLU A 223 -7.93 11.45 -11.44
N VAL A 224 -7.67 10.57 -10.46
CA VAL A 224 -7.86 9.13 -10.63
C VAL A 224 -9.32 8.79 -10.88
N ILE A 225 -10.26 9.36 -10.12
CA ILE A 225 -11.72 9.15 -10.33
C ILE A 225 -12.15 9.60 -11.73
N GLU A 226 -11.69 10.77 -12.16
CA GLU A 226 -12.03 11.35 -13.45
C GLU A 226 -11.45 10.55 -14.62
N ALA A 227 -10.12 10.32 -14.58
CA ALA A 227 -9.41 9.64 -15.65
C ALA A 227 -9.86 8.19 -15.85
N THR A 228 -10.19 7.48 -14.78
CA THR A 228 -10.65 6.09 -14.84
C THR A 228 -12.15 5.95 -15.08
N GLY A 229 -12.93 7.01 -14.95
CA GLY A 229 -14.40 6.99 -15.00
C GLY A 229 -14.98 6.32 -16.25
N PRO A 230 -14.61 6.74 -17.47
CA PRO A 230 -15.11 6.13 -18.69
C PRO A 230 -14.77 4.64 -18.80
N LEU A 231 -13.51 4.27 -18.53
CA LEU A 231 -13.06 2.88 -18.55
C LEU A 231 -13.81 2.01 -17.52
N TYR A 232 -14.02 2.57 -16.33
CA TYR A 232 -14.75 1.89 -15.27
C TYR A 232 -16.22 1.64 -15.65
N ALA A 233 -16.93 2.65 -16.13
CA ALA A 233 -18.32 2.51 -16.54
C ALA A 233 -18.49 1.46 -17.64
N GLU A 234 -17.58 1.43 -18.61
CA GLU A 234 -17.56 0.48 -19.70
C GLU A 234 -17.30 -0.96 -19.20
N ALA A 235 -16.19 -1.17 -18.51
CA ALA A 235 -15.76 -2.49 -18.03
C ALA A 235 -16.70 -3.05 -16.95
N PHE A 236 -16.97 -2.27 -15.90
CA PHE A 236 -17.83 -2.73 -14.80
C PHE A 236 -19.30 -2.81 -15.19
N GLY A 237 -19.79 -1.99 -16.13
CA GLY A 237 -21.09 -2.17 -16.74
C GLY A 237 -21.20 -3.50 -17.48
N SER A 238 -20.17 -3.89 -18.23
CA SER A 238 -20.09 -5.21 -18.89
C SER A 238 -20.04 -6.35 -17.86
N ILE A 239 -19.16 -6.24 -16.86
CA ILE A 239 -18.98 -7.24 -15.81
C ILE A 239 -20.28 -7.45 -15.00
N ALA A 240 -20.95 -6.38 -14.58
CA ALA A 240 -22.20 -6.46 -13.83
C ALA A 240 -23.30 -7.16 -14.63
N ARG A 241 -23.49 -6.80 -15.91
CA ARG A 241 -24.46 -7.47 -16.77
C ARG A 241 -24.14 -8.96 -17.00
N GLN A 242 -22.87 -9.29 -17.22
CA GLN A 242 -22.48 -10.67 -17.51
C GLN A 242 -22.55 -11.59 -16.28
N LEU A 243 -22.15 -11.09 -15.12
CA LEU A 243 -22.02 -11.91 -13.90
C LEU A 243 -23.23 -11.84 -12.96
N LEU A 244 -23.95 -10.73 -12.95
CA LEU A 244 -25.10 -10.51 -12.07
C LEU A 244 -26.40 -10.33 -12.82
N GLY A 245 -26.37 -10.07 -14.13
CA GLY A 245 -27.57 -9.76 -14.91
C GLY A 245 -28.12 -8.34 -14.68
N GLU A 246 -27.34 -7.45 -14.07
CA GLU A 246 -27.75 -6.12 -13.62
C GLU A 246 -26.94 -5.02 -14.29
N GLU A 247 -27.54 -3.83 -14.41
CA GLU A 247 -26.79 -2.63 -14.79
C GLU A 247 -25.93 -2.14 -13.61
N LEU A 248 -24.78 -1.51 -13.90
CA LEU A 248 -23.87 -1.03 -12.87
C LEU A 248 -24.55 -0.15 -11.81
N GLY A 249 -25.44 0.74 -12.22
CA GLY A 249 -26.18 1.62 -11.29
C GLY A 249 -27.24 0.92 -10.44
N ALA A 250 -27.53 -0.37 -10.68
CA ALA A 250 -28.51 -1.15 -9.94
C ALA A 250 -27.90 -2.12 -8.92
N ILE A 251 -26.56 -2.36 -8.99
CA ILE A 251 -25.88 -3.23 -8.02
C ILE A 251 -25.70 -2.53 -6.66
N ALA A 252 -25.52 -3.30 -5.62
CA ALA A 252 -25.21 -2.82 -4.27
C ALA A 252 -23.76 -3.15 -3.88
N ARG A 253 -23.24 -2.49 -2.85
CA ARG A 253 -21.92 -2.79 -2.29
C ARG A 253 -21.80 -4.26 -1.88
N SER A 254 -22.88 -4.86 -1.36
CA SER A 254 -22.94 -6.28 -1.00
C SER A 254 -22.78 -7.24 -2.18
N ASP A 255 -22.95 -6.77 -3.43
CA ASP A 255 -22.80 -7.59 -4.63
C ASP A 255 -21.33 -7.68 -5.11
N VAL A 256 -20.48 -6.75 -4.68
CA VAL A 256 -19.09 -6.65 -5.13
C VAL A 256 -18.26 -7.90 -4.83
N PRO A 257 -18.34 -8.53 -3.63
CA PRO A 257 -17.62 -9.79 -3.38
C PRO A 257 -18.05 -10.92 -4.31
N ARG A 258 -19.35 -11.03 -4.60
CA ARG A 258 -19.91 -11.98 -5.56
C ARG A 258 -19.41 -11.73 -6.98
N LEU A 259 -19.36 -10.48 -7.39
CA LEU A 259 -18.85 -10.05 -8.67
C LEU A 259 -17.37 -10.46 -8.83
N PHE A 260 -16.53 -10.21 -7.81
CA PHE A 260 -15.13 -10.61 -7.83
C PHE A 260 -14.91 -12.11 -7.76
N ALA A 261 -15.79 -12.86 -7.10
CA ALA A 261 -15.76 -14.32 -7.15
C ALA A 261 -16.04 -14.83 -8.57
N GLY A 262 -16.99 -14.20 -9.29
CA GLY A 262 -17.29 -14.53 -10.69
C GLY A 262 -16.18 -14.15 -11.69
N LEU A 263 -15.37 -13.14 -11.37
CA LEU A 263 -14.18 -12.78 -12.16
C LEU A 263 -13.03 -13.79 -11.99
N SER A 264 -13.06 -14.59 -10.93
CA SER A 264 -11.99 -15.55 -10.65
C SER A 264 -11.99 -16.62 -11.73
N VAL A 265 -10.98 -16.56 -12.59
CA VAL A 265 -10.71 -17.63 -13.55
C VAL A 265 -10.19 -18.82 -12.76
N SER A 266 -10.69 -20.03 -13.06
CA SER A 266 -10.28 -21.30 -12.43
C SER A 266 -8.83 -21.69 -12.84
N THR A 267 -7.99 -20.73 -13.21
CA THR A 267 -6.60 -20.94 -13.58
C THR A 267 -5.79 -21.30 -12.34
N ARG A 268 -5.25 -22.49 -12.36
CA ARG A 268 -4.26 -22.92 -11.37
C ARG A 268 -2.89 -22.54 -11.88
N PHE A 269 -2.23 -21.63 -11.18
CA PHE A 269 -0.81 -21.48 -11.38
C PHE A 269 -0.09 -22.81 -11.07
N PRO A 270 0.96 -23.15 -11.83
CA PRO A 270 1.82 -24.28 -11.48
C PRO A 270 2.37 -24.13 -10.07
N ALA A 271 2.82 -25.23 -9.46
CA ALA A 271 3.38 -25.18 -8.11
C ALA A 271 4.73 -24.45 -8.02
N ASP A 272 5.39 -24.20 -9.13
CA ASP A 272 6.77 -23.69 -9.21
C ASP A 272 6.84 -22.17 -9.45
N ALA A 273 6.30 -21.39 -8.56
CA ALA A 273 6.46 -19.93 -8.58
C ALA A 273 7.94 -19.49 -8.46
N ARG A 274 8.75 -20.27 -7.72
CA ARG A 274 10.18 -20.00 -7.56
C ARG A 274 10.92 -20.19 -8.89
N GLY A 275 10.65 -21.25 -9.63
CA GLY A 275 11.24 -21.47 -10.94
C GLY A 275 10.88 -20.38 -11.96
N ALA A 276 9.64 -19.87 -11.91
CA ALA A 276 9.20 -18.73 -12.73
C ALA A 276 9.94 -17.44 -12.36
N LEU A 277 10.14 -17.16 -11.06
CA LEU A 277 10.93 -16.02 -10.59
C LEU A 277 12.38 -16.15 -11.04
N ASP A 278 13.02 -17.29 -10.81
CA ASP A 278 14.41 -17.54 -11.22
C ASP A 278 14.60 -17.43 -12.75
N ALA A 279 13.60 -17.82 -13.54
CA ALA A 279 13.62 -17.67 -15.00
C ALA A 279 13.51 -16.19 -15.41
N THR A 280 12.63 -15.42 -14.77
CA THR A 280 12.49 -13.97 -14.98
C THR A 280 13.78 -13.24 -14.64
N LEU A 281 14.40 -13.54 -13.50
CA LEU A 281 15.66 -12.91 -13.06
C LEU A 281 16.81 -13.23 -14.03
N ARG A 282 16.91 -14.48 -14.51
CA ARG A 282 17.90 -14.85 -15.55
C ARG A 282 17.70 -14.06 -16.84
N GLY A 283 16.44 -13.89 -17.29
CA GLY A 283 16.12 -13.08 -18.46
C GLY A 283 16.59 -11.63 -18.30
N LEU A 284 16.36 -11.04 -17.14
CA LEU A 284 16.81 -9.70 -16.78
C LEU A 284 18.32 -9.59 -16.47
N GLY A 285 19.09 -10.68 -16.50
CA GLY A 285 20.49 -10.66 -16.11
C GLY A 285 20.71 -10.23 -14.66
N ILE A 286 19.76 -10.52 -13.77
CA ILE A 286 19.83 -10.24 -12.34
C ILE A 286 20.28 -11.50 -11.61
N ALA A 287 21.26 -11.37 -10.74
CA ALA A 287 21.78 -12.48 -9.95
C ALA A 287 20.72 -12.95 -8.93
N ALA A 288 20.39 -14.24 -8.94
CA ALA A 288 19.37 -14.80 -8.06
C ALA A 288 19.80 -14.85 -6.57
N ASP A 289 21.09 -14.73 -6.30
CA ASP A 289 21.69 -14.71 -4.96
C ASP A 289 21.74 -13.32 -4.32
N ALA A 290 21.29 -12.28 -5.03
CA ALA A 290 21.14 -10.94 -4.46
C ALA A 290 20.12 -10.91 -3.30
N VAL A 291 19.18 -11.85 -3.26
CA VAL A 291 18.16 -12.00 -2.23
C VAL A 291 18.22 -13.43 -1.66
N ARG A 292 18.32 -13.55 -0.34
CA ARG A 292 18.21 -14.85 0.33
C ARG A 292 16.76 -15.33 0.31
N ILE A 293 16.43 -16.34 -0.48
CA ILE A 293 15.06 -16.85 -0.60
C ILE A 293 14.92 -18.17 0.19
N GLU A 294 13.92 -18.20 1.09
CA GLU A 294 13.53 -19.36 1.87
C GLU A 294 12.11 -19.78 1.51
N THR A 295 11.92 -21.07 1.22
CA THR A 295 10.63 -21.64 0.82
C THR A 295 10.04 -22.50 1.93
N GLY A 296 8.71 -22.56 2.01
CA GLY A 296 8.02 -23.36 3.02
C GLY A 296 7.65 -22.58 4.28
N ALA A 297 7.63 -21.26 4.22
CA ALA A 297 7.24 -20.42 5.35
C ALA A 297 5.87 -20.83 5.92
N PRO A 298 5.78 -21.13 7.24
CA PRO A 298 4.54 -21.61 7.89
C PRO A 298 3.40 -20.59 7.84
N SER A 299 3.72 -19.31 7.66
CA SER A 299 2.74 -18.23 7.51
C SER A 299 1.80 -18.43 6.31
N GLY A 300 2.20 -19.25 5.31
CA GLY A 300 1.46 -19.45 4.07
C GLY A 300 1.44 -18.23 3.15
N ARG A 301 2.24 -17.19 3.43
CA ARG A 301 2.31 -15.93 2.66
C ARG A 301 3.75 -15.55 2.37
N PRO A 302 4.03 -14.98 1.18
CA PRO A 302 5.32 -14.38 0.93
C PRO A 302 5.49 -13.10 1.74
N LEU A 303 6.75 -12.78 2.09
CA LEU A 303 7.13 -11.49 2.66
C LEU A 303 8.61 -11.23 2.45
N ALA A 304 8.95 -9.99 2.07
CA ALA A 304 10.31 -9.49 1.95
C ALA A 304 10.78 -8.85 3.27
N PHE A 305 12.06 -9.01 3.58
CA PHE A 305 12.68 -8.48 4.79
C PHE A 305 14.01 -7.81 4.43
N ALA A 306 14.06 -6.49 4.58
CA ALA A 306 15.27 -5.69 4.44
C ALA A 306 15.99 -5.61 5.80
N VAL A 307 16.75 -6.66 6.16
CA VAL A 307 17.43 -6.76 7.46
C VAL A 307 18.60 -5.78 7.54
N ALA A 308 19.47 -5.80 6.55
CA ALA A 308 20.60 -4.88 6.42
C ALA A 308 20.89 -4.61 4.92
N PRO A 309 19.98 -3.92 4.20
CA PRO A 309 20.13 -3.70 2.77
C PRO A 309 21.36 -2.83 2.45
N PRO A 310 22.05 -3.10 1.33
CA PRO A 310 21.81 -4.19 0.38
C PRO A 310 22.40 -5.55 0.79
N ALA A 311 23.13 -5.64 1.89
CA ALA A 311 23.94 -6.81 2.24
C ALA A 311 23.11 -8.02 2.74
N ASP A 312 21.99 -7.78 3.39
CA ASP A 312 21.10 -8.83 3.89
C ASP A 312 19.64 -8.48 3.62
N VAL A 313 19.16 -8.98 2.49
CA VAL A 313 17.74 -8.92 2.09
C VAL A 313 17.22 -10.33 1.91
N ARG A 314 16.07 -10.62 2.49
CA ARG A 314 15.49 -11.96 2.54
C ARG A 314 14.05 -11.95 2.00
N LEU A 315 13.67 -13.08 1.40
CA LEU A 315 12.32 -13.32 0.89
C LEU A 315 11.82 -14.67 1.39
N ALA A 316 10.77 -14.67 2.18
CA ALA A 316 10.09 -15.88 2.61
C ALA A 316 8.98 -16.21 1.61
N LEU A 317 8.96 -17.44 1.11
CA LEU A 317 7.93 -17.93 0.20
C LEU A 317 7.11 -19.05 0.86
N PRO A 318 5.79 -19.14 0.59
CA PRO A 318 4.98 -20.27 1.01
C PRO A 318 5.40 -21.55 0.28
N ALA A 319 5.15 -22.72 0.91
CA ALA A 319 5.40 -24.02 0.27
C ALA A 319 4.57 -24.24 -1.01
N THR A 320 3.37 -23.67 -1.04
CA THR A 320 2.47 -23.71 -2.20
C THR A 320 1.78 -22.36 -2.35
N ALA A 321 1.63 -21.90 -3.59
CA ALA A 321 0.90 -20.69 -3.89
C ALA A 321 -0.18 -20.97 -4.95
N ARG A 322 -1.39 -20.49 -4.69
CA ARG A 322 -2.51 -20.53 -5.65
C ARG A 322 -2.51 -19.32 -6.57
N ASP A 323 -1.83 -18.26 -6.16
CA ASP A 323 -1.67 -16.99 -6.87
C ASP A 323 -0.22 -16.56 -6.74
N TRP A 324 0.38 -16.15 -7.84
CA TRP A 324 1.77 -15.72 -7.89
C TRP A 324 1.94 -14.21 -7.69
N ALA A 325 0.87 -13.43 -7.81
CA ALA A 325 0.94 -11.98 -7.68
C ALA A 325 1.59 -11.52 -6.36
N PRO A 326 1.21 -12.05 -5.17
CA PRO A 326 1.88 -11.68 -3.93
C PRO A 326 3.36 -12.06 -3.89
N ILE A 327 3.75 -13.17 -4.53
CA ILE A 327 5.15 -13.62 -4.58
C ILE A 327 5.99 -12.65 -5.40
N PHE A 328 5.49 -12.26 -6.57
CA PHE A 328 6.21 -11.33 -7.45
C PHE A 328 6.22 -9.92 -6.88
N HIS A 329 5.17 -9.50 -6.18
CA HIS A 329 5.15 -8.26 -5.43
C HIS A 329 6.29 -8.20 -4.41
N GLU A 330 6.38 -9.18 -3.53
CA GLU A 330 7.41 -9.24 -2.50
C GLU A 330 8.82 -9.44 -3.10
N ALA A 331 8.93 -10.15 -4.22
CA ALA A 331 10.18 -10.27 -4.94
C ALA A 331 10.64 -8.92 -5.51
N GLY A 332 9.73 -8.11 -6.06
CA GLY A 332 10.04 -6.76 -6.53
C GLY A 332 10.54 -5.85 -5.41
N ALA A 333 9.89 -5.90 -4.24
CA ALA A 333 10.33 -5.17 -3.05
C ALA A 333 11.72 -5.63 -2.57
N ALA A 334 11.96 -6.95 -2.50
CA ALA A 334 13.25 -7.51 -2.11
C ALA A 334 14.37 -7.13 -3.08
N LEU A 335 14.11 -7.20 -4.40
CA LEU A 335 15.07 -6.84 -5.43
C LEU A 335 15.45 -5.37 -5.37
N HIS A 336 14.47 -4.49 -5.18
CA HIS A 336 14.73 -3.07 -4.96
C HIS A 336 15.67 -2.86 -3.77
N ALA A 337 15.35 -3.43 -2.60
CA ALA A 337 16.18 -3.29 -1.40
C ALA A 337 17.59 -3.88 -1.55
N ALA A 338 17.72 -5.00 -2.28
CA ALA A 338 19.01 -5.70 -2.49
C ALA A 338 19.97 -4.95 -3.45
N HIS A 339 19.47 -3.97 -4.21
CA HIS A 339 20.29 -3.24 -5.18
C HIS A 339 20.46 -1.76 -4.83
N VAL A 340 20.10 -1.35 -3.63
CA VAL A 340 20.38 0.01 -3.15
C VAL A 340 21.89 0.24 -3.08
N ALA A 341 22.36 1.37 -3.59
CA ALA A 341 23.77 1.72 -3.48
C ALA A 341 24.17 1.96 -2.01
N PRO A 342 25.40 1.59 -1.60
CA PRO A 342 25.88 1.91 -0.26
C PRO A 342 25.76 3.40 0.06
N GLY A 343 25.24 3.70 1.26
CA GLY A 343 25.00 5.09 1.68
C GLY A 343 24.33 5.18 3.04
N PRO A 344 23.75 6.31 3.39
CA PRO A 344 22.92 6.45 4.59
C PRO A 344 21.81 5.40 4.63
N PHE A 345 21.64 4.73 5.78
CA PHE A 345 20.61 3.70 5.95
C PHE A 345 19.21 4.25 5.69
N GLU A 346 19.00 5.53 5.92
CA GLU A 346 17.73 6.22 5.68
C GLU A 346 17.26 6.08 4.23
N PHE A 347 18.17 6.01 3.28
CA PHE A 347 17.80 5.81 1.86
C PHE A 347 17.53 4.35 1.50
N ALA A 348 18.00 3.43 2.31
CA ALA A 348 17.81 2.01 2.07
C ALA A 348 16.56 1.44 2.78
N VAL A 349 16.21 1.99 3.95
CA VAL A 349 15.14 1.44 4.80
C VAL A 349 14.00 2.42 5.03
N LEU A 350 14.31 3.71 5.14
CA LEU A 350 13.33 4.79 5.28
C LEU A 350 13.08 5.45 3.92
N GLY A 351 12.30 6.53 3.91
CA GLY A 351 12.12 7.34 2.71
C GLY A 351 10.80 7.07 1.98
N ASN A 352 10.82 7.16 0.65
CA ASN A 352 9.59 7.09 -0.14
C ASN A 352 9.07 5.67 -0.32
N GLU A 353 8.18 5.24 0.57
CA GLU A 353 7.53 3.93 0.51
C GLU A 353 6.81 3.70 -0.83
N ALA A 354 6.12 4.72 -1.34
CA ALA A 354 5.43 4.62 -2.63
C ALA A 354 6.38 4.35 -3.81
N THR A 355 7.66 4.72 -3.71
CA THR A 355 8.68 4.38 -4.72
C THR A 355 9.08 2.91 -4.63
N ALA A 356 9.34 2.39 -3.43
CA ALA A 356 9.60 0.96 -3.23
C ALA A 356 8.41 0.10 -3.68
N GLU A 357 7.20 0.51 -3.28
CA GLU A 357 5.94 -0.11 -3.67
C GLU A 357 5.75 -0.14 -5.19
N ALA A 358 6.15 0.90 -5.91
CA ALA A 358 6.06 0.92 -7.38
C ALA A 358 6.90 -0.17 -8.03
N PHE A 359 8.08 -0.49 -7.50
CA PHE A 359 8.90 -1.59 -7.99
C PHE A 359 8.31 -2.96 -7.62
N ALA A 360 7.70 -3.09 -6.44
CA ALA A 360 6.95 -4.28 -6.05
C ALA A 360 5.78 -4.52 -7.01
N VAL A 361 4.99 -3.49 -7.30
CA VAL A 361 3.85 -3.54 -8.23
C VAL A 361 4.30 -3.80 -9.67
N LEU A 362 5.45 -3.28 -10.10
CA LEU A 362 5.99 -3.56 -11.44
C LEU A 362 6.22 -5.07 -11.63
N PHE A 363 6.79 -5.76 -10.64
CA PHE A 363 6.97 -7.22 -10.70
C PHE A 363 5.64 -7.97 -10.55
N GLU A 364 4.75 -7.53 -9.67
CA GLU A 364 3.39 -8.07 -9.58
C GLU A 364 2.68 -8.03 -10.94
N ASN A 365 2.83 -6.94 -11.69
CA ASN A 365 2.22 -6.74 -13.00
C ASN A 365 2.62 -7.78 -14.04
N LEU A 366 3.78 -8.44 -13.91
CA LEU A 366 4.17 -9.58 -14.76
C LEU A 366 3.16 -10.72 -14.66
N THR A 367 2.63 -10.98 -13.46
CA THR A 367 1.62 -12.03 -13.24
C THR A 367 0.24 -11.69 -13.81
N ALA A 368 0.09 -10.50 -14.37
CA ALA A 368 -1.08 -10.06 -15.13
C ALA A 368 -0.72 -9.68 -16.60
N ASP A 369 0.47 -10.04 -17.06
CA ASP A 369 0.86 -9.89 -18.47
C ASP A 369 0.57 -11.18 -19.25
N PRO A 370 -0.25 -11.15 -20.32
CA PRO A 370 -0.63 -12.35 -21.04
C PRO A 370 0.56 -13.09 -21.71
N ALA A 371 1.60 -12.38 -22.13
CA ALA A 371 2.76 -13.01 -22.76
C ALA A 371 3.63 -13.73 -21.71
N TRP A 372 3.86 -13.08 -20.58
CA TRP A 372 4.58 -13.64 -19.44
C TRP A 372 3.86 -14.88 -18.86
N LEU A 373 2.52 -14.79 -18.68
CA LEU A 373 1.69 -15.91 -18.19
C LEU A 373 1.75 -17.13 -19.10
N ARG A 374 1.74 -16.93 -20.40
CA ARG A 374 1.88 -18.04 -21.36
C ARG A 374 3.24 -18.70 -21.28
N GLU A 375 4.28 -17.93 -21.09
CA GLU A 375 5.66 -18.39 -21.01
C GLU A 375 5.98 -19.14 -19.72
N HIS A 376 5.62 -18.53 -18.59
CA HIS A 376 6.06 -19.02 -17.28
C HIS A 376 4.99 -19.82 -16.54
N ALA A 377 3.71 -19.51 -16.72
CA ALA A 377 2.61 -20.24 -16.11
C ALA A 377 1.97 -21.31 -17.03
N GLY A 378 2.41 -21.40 -18.29
CA GLY A 378 1.91 -22.40 -19.24
C GLY A 378 0.44 -22.19 -19.62
N MET A 379 -0.10 -21.00 -19.44
CA MET A 379 -1.49 -20.68 -19.77
C MET A 379 -1.71 -20.61 -21.28
N THR A 380 -2.87 -21.01 -21.74
CA THR A 380 -3.32 -20.72 -23.11
C THR A 380 -3.55 -19.21 -23.27
N ALA A 381 -3.62 -18.73 -24.51
CA ALA A 381 -3.88 -17.30 -24.77
C ALA A 381 -5.20 -16.83 -24.16
N ALA A 382 -6.24 -17.67 -24.19
CA ALA A 382 -7.54 -17.34 -23.60
C ALA A 382 -7.50 -17.27 -22.07
N GLU A 383 -6.84 -18.23 -21.42
CA GLU A 383 -6.67 -18.24 -19.96
C GLU A 383 -5.84 -17.04 -19.48
N ALA A 384 -4.73 -16.74 -20.16
CA ALA A 384 -3.86 -15.61 -19.83
C ALA A 384 -4.61 -14.27 -19.98
N SER A 385 -5.37 -14.10 -21.08
CA SER A 385 -6.18 -12.89 -21.29
C SER A 385 -7.29 -12.76 -20.25
N ALA A 386 -8.00 -13.85 -19.92
CA ALA A 386 -9.04 -13.83 -18.89
C ALA A 386 -8.47 -13.49 -17.49
N HIS A 387 -7.30 -14.07 -17.15
CA HIS A 387 -6.63 -13.77 -15.88
C HIS A 387 -6.17 -12.31 -15.81
N ALA A 388 -5.53 -11.80 -16.87
CA ALA A 388 -5.12 -10.40 -16.97
C ALA A 388 -6.31 -9.44 -16.84
N GLY A 389 -7.44 -9.75 -17.51
CA GLY A 389 -8.66 -8.97 -17.43
C GLY A 389 -9.26 -8.94 -16.01
N ALA A 390 -9.26 -10.08 -15.31
CA ALA A 390 -9.73 -10.18 -13.94
C ALA A 390 -8.82 -9.37 -12.96
N ALA A 391 -7.50 -9.46 -13.14
CA ALA A 391 -6.54 -8.69 -12.35
C ALA A 391 -6.70 -7.18 -12.59
N ALA A 392 -6.83 -6.75 -13.83
CA ALA A 392 -7.04 -5.35 -14.20
C ALA A 392 -8.38 -4.80 -13.65
N ALA A 393 -9.46 -5.59 -13.69
CA ALA A 393 -10.74 -5.20 -13.12
C ALA A 393 -10.63 -4.95 -11.59
N ARG A 394 -9.96 -5.86 -10.86
CA ARG A 394 -9.71 -5.68 -9.42
C ARG A 394 -8.86 -4.44 -9.15
N ARG A 395 -7.80 -4.19 -9.92
CA ARG A 395 -6.93 -3.02 -9.78
C ARG A 395 -7.69 -1.73 -10.06
N LEU A 396 -8.52 -1.70 -11.12
CA LEU A 396 -9.34 -0.54 -11.47
C LEU A 396 -10.34 -0.19 -10.35
N TYR A 397 -11.04 -1.20 -9.82
CA TYR A 397 -11.92 -1.01 -8.66
C TYR A 397 -11.16 -0.52 -7.44
N ALA A 398 -10.03 -1.13 -7.12
CA ALA A 398 -9.21 -0.76 -5.98
C ALA A 398 -8.67 0.67 -6.09
N ALA A 399 -8.24 1.11 -7.29
CA ALA A 399 -7.77 2.48 -7.52
C ALA A 399 -8.88 3.51 -7.24
N ARG A 400 -10.08 3.27 -7.74
CA ARG A 400 -11.24 4.13 -7.50
C ARG A 400 -11.66 4.11 -6.02
N ARG A 401 -11.62 2.93 -5.37
CA ARG A 401 -11.90 2.80 -3.94
C ARG A 401 -10.90 3.59 -3.09
N HIS A 402 -9.60 3.52 -3.39
CA HIS A 402 -8.60 4.34 -2.69
C HIS A 402 -8.86 5.82 -2.89
N ALA A 403 -9.09 6.24 -4.12
CA ALA A 403 -9.38 7.64 -4.43
C ALA A 403 -10.65 8.14 -3.71
N GLY A 404 -11.76 7.38 -3.73
CA GLY A 404 -12.98 7.73 -3.02
C GLY A 404 -12.81 7.81 -1.49
N ARG A 405 -12.02 6.90 -0.90
CA ARG A 405 -11.69 6.93 0.54
C ARG A 405 -10.87 8.17 0.91
N LEU A 406 -9.92 8.57 0.07
CA LEU A 406 -9.13 9.79 0.26
C LEU A 406 -10.02 11.03 0.17
N GLU A 407 -10.89 11.14 -0.84
CA GLU A 407 -11.85 12.24 -0.95
C GLU A 407 -12.76 12.31 0.30
N ALA A 408 -13.32 11.17 0.72
CA ALA A 408 -14.16 11.08 1.91
C ALA A 408 -13.42 11.55 3.17
N ARG A 409 -12.18 11.09 3.35
CA ARG A 409 -11.38 11.40 4.54
C ARG A 409 -10.96 12.87 4.59
N LEU A 410 -10.64 13.47 3.44
CA LEU A 410 -10.34 14.90 3.34
C LEU A 410 -11.59 15.77 3.60
N ALA A 411 -12.75 15.35 3.09
CA ALA A 411 -14.00 16.05 3.33
C ALA A 411 -14.48 15.95 4.79
N GLU A 412 -14.29 14.78 5.42
CA GLU A 412 -14.62 14.54 6.82
C GLU A 412 -13.84 15.46 7.78
N GLU A 413 -12.60 15.84 7.46
CA GLU A 413 -11.83 16.80 8.29
C GLU A 413 -12.55 18.14 8.45
N GLN A 414 -13.33 18.55 7.41
CA GLN A 414 -14.06 19.83 7.41
C GLN A 414 -15.43 19.74 8.11
N ALA A 415 -16.04 18.56 8.13
CA ALA A 415 -17.37 18.35 8.71
C ALA A 415 -17.47 16.92 9.30
N PRO A 416 -16.82 16.68 10.46
CA PRO A 416 -16.76 15.34 11.05
C PRO A 416 -18.12 14.72 11.39
N GLU A 417 -19.10 15.55 11.74
CA GLU A 417 -20.47 15.14 12.03
C GLU A 417 -21.22 14.60 10.80
N MET A 418 -20.72 14.88 9.58
CA MET A 418 -21.27 14.40 8.32
C MET A 418 -20.47 13.21 7.72
N ALA A 419 -19.57 12.61 8.46
CA ALA A 419 -18.61 11.61 7.96
C ALA A 419 -19.27 10.51 7.11
N ALA A 420 -20.33 9.87 7.59
CA ALA A 420 -21.02 8.82 6.86
C ALA A 420 -21.68 9.33 5.56
N ALA A 421 -22.24 10.54 5.56
CA ALA A 421 -22.85 11.14 4.38
C ALA A 421 -21.79 11.53 3.33
N LEU A 422 -20.68 12.14 3.76
CA LEU A 422 -19.54 12.51 2.90
C LEU A 422 -18.88 11.28 2.30
N TYR A 423 -18.71 10.22 3.09
CA TYR A 423 -18.26 8.93 2.60
C TYR A 423 -19.20 8.38 1.53
N GLY A 424 -20.51 8.42 1.77
CA GLY A 424 -21.52 8.01 0.79
C GLY A 424 -21.31 8.70 -0.56
N VAL A 425 -21.24 10.03 -0.57
CA VAL A 425 -21.06 10.84 -1.79
C VAL A 425 -19.77 10.47 -2.53
N ALA A 426 -18.64 10.40 -1.82
CA ALA A 426 -17.35 10.08 -2.42
C ALA A 426 -17.31 8.66 -2.99
N MET A 427 -17.87 7.69 -2.25
CA MET A 427 -17.84 6.30 -2.68
C MET A 427 -18.86 5.97 -3.76
N GLU A 428 -20.04 6.63 -3.79
CA GLU A 428 -20.98 6.53 -4.91
C GLU A 428 -20.33 7.01 -6.22
N ARG A 429 -19.60 8.13 -6.17
CA ARG A 429 -18.80 8.61 -7.30
C ARG A 429 -17.71 7.62 -7.71
N ALA A 430 -17.02 7.03 -6.73
CA ALA A 430 -15.96 6.06 -6.98
C ALA A 430 -16.50 4.74 -7.56
N TYR A 431 -17.58 4.22 -7.04
CA TYR A 431 -18.13 2.91 -7.41
C TYR A 431 -19.09 2.94 -8.60
N GLY A 432 -19.71 4.09 -8.91
CA GLY A 432 -20.68 4.22 -9.98
C GLY A 432 -22.04 3.58 -9.68
N PHE A 433 -22.33 3.25 -8.41
CA PHE A 433 -23.62 2.75 -7.94
C PHE A 433 -23.98 3.37 -6.58
N PRO A 434 -25.29 3.44 -6.22
CA PRO A 434 -25.74 4.07 -4.99
C PRO A 434 -25.35 3.26 -3.74
N LEU A 435 -25.17 3.96 -2.63
CA LEU A 435 -24.92 3.35 -1.33
C LEU A 435 -26.12 3.51 -0.40
N SER A 436 -26.53 2.40 0.23
CA SER A 436 -27.51 2.40 1.32
C SER A 436 -26.93 3.00 2.61
N ASP A 437 -27.78 3.26 3.59
CA ASP A 437 -27.33 3.70 4.92
C ASP A 437 -26.43 2.66 5.60
N ALA A 438 -26.69 1.35 5.37
CA ALA A 438 -25.82 0.27 5.82
C ALA A 438 -24.43 0.34 5.19
N ASP A 439 -24.36 0.69 3.91
CA ASP A 439 -23.09 0.85 3.20
C ASP A 439 -22.31 2.08 3.68
N ARG A 440 -23.01 3.17 3.98
CA ARG A 440 -22.40 4.40 4.51
C ARG A 440 -21.79 4.22 5.90
N ALA A 441 -22.35 3.31 6.71
CA ALA A 441 -21.77 2.95 8.00
C ALA A 441 -20.34 2.37 7.90
N TRP A 442 -19.93 1.89 6.73
CA TRP A 442 -18.58 1.40 6.50
C TRP A 442 -17.49 2.48 6.51
N HIS A 443 -17.85 3.77 6.57
CA HIS A 443 -16.86 4.87 6.65
C HIS A 443 -15.82 4.66 7.75
N VAL A 444 -16.18 4.00 8.87
CA VAL A 444 -15.27 3.73 9.99
C VAL A 444 -14.31 2.57 9.69
N ALA A 445 -14.77 1.52 9.01
CA ALA A 445 -13.93 0.37 8.65
C ALA A 445 -13.07 0.64 7.40
N ASP A 446 -13.49 1.59 6.56
CA ASP A 446 -12.78 2.05 5.38
C ASP A 446 -11.90 3.29 5.65
N ALA A 447 -11.84 3.77 6.90
CA ALA A 447 -11.05 4.94 7.27
C ALA A 447 -9.56 4.77 6.90
N ASP A 448 -8.99 5.83 6.34
CA ASP A 448 -7.56 5.90 5.98
C ASP A 448 -6.91 7.10 6.68
N ASP A 449 -6.73 6.97 8.00
CA ASP A 449 -6.20 8.04 8.85
C ASP A 449 -4.75 8.43 8.48
N TRP A 450 -4.02 7.52 7.81
CA TRP A 450 -2.63 7.69 7.43
C TRP A 450 -2.42 7.97 5.94
N LEU A 451 -3.50 8.10 5.16
CA LEU A 451 -3.47 8.35 3.72
C LEU A 451 -2.66 7.30 2.90
N PHE A 452 -2.66 6.03 3.34
CA PHE A 452 -1.98 4.94 2.60
C PHE A 452 -2.50 4.76 1.17
N GLY A 453 -3.78 5.10 0.95
CA GLY A 453 -4.36 5.10 -0.39
C GLY A 453 -3.63 6.04 -1.35
N ALA A 454 -3.05 7.13 -0.87
CA ALA A 454 -2.27 8.04 -1.70
C ALA A 454 -0.97 7.39 -2.18
N ASP A 455 -0.25 6.69 -1.30
CA ASP A 455 0.97 5.97 -1.70
C ASP A 455 0.66 4.82 -2.66
N ALA A 456 -0.41 4.06 -2.41
CA ALA A 456 -0.84 3.01 -3.33
C ALA A 456 -1.13 3.56 -4.74
N LEU A 457 -1.88 4.66 -4.84
CA LEU A 457 -2.17 5.29 -6.13
C LEU A 457 -0.90 5.81 -6.82
N ARG A 458 -0.01 6.49 -6.09
CA ARG A 458 1.26 6.99 -6.61
C ARG A 458 2.14 5.84 -7.11
N ALA A 459 2.21 4.75 -6.36
CA ALA A 459 2.96 3.55 -6.72
C ALA A 459 2.41 2.88 -7.98
N TRP A 460 1.09 2.72 -8.09
CA TRP A 460 0.47 2.08 -9.25
C TRP A 460 0.62 2.91 -10.52
N ILE A 461 0.50 4.22 -10.42
CA ILE A 461 0.74 5.13 -11.55
C ILE A 461 2.21 5.06 -11.98
N LEU A 462 3.15 5.14 -11.04
CA LEU A 462 4.57 5.04 -11.34
C LEU A 462 4.93 3.67 -11.94
N ALA A 463 4.39 2.57 -11.41
CA ALA A 463 4.61 1.22 -11.95
C ALA A 463 4.12 1.10 -13.40
N ALA A 464 2.98 1.71 -13.73
CA ALA A 464 2.49 1.75 -15.10
C ALA A 464 3.42 2.56 -16.02
N MET A 465 3.93 3.71 -15.57
CA MET A 465 4.91 4.51 -16.31
C MET A 465 6.24 3.77 -16.52
N LEU A 466 6.72 3.03 -15.50
CA LEU A 466 7.92 2.19 -15.59
C LEU A 466 7.72 1.08 -16.62
N GLU A 467 6.57 0.39 -16.59
CA GLU A 467 6.24 -0.66 -17.56
C GLU A 467 6.17 -0.10 -18.98
N GLU A 468 5.49 1.04 -19.21
CA GLU A 468 5.46 1.70 -20.53
C GLU A 468 6.87 2.03 -21.03
N ARG A 469 7.76 2.50 -20.16
CA ARG A 469 9.14 2.83 -20.52
C ARG A 469 9.92 1.57 -20.90
N LEU A 470 9.81 0.51 -20.10
CA LEU A 470 10.44 -0.79 -20.37
C LEU A 470 9.96 -1.37 -21.71
N VAL A 471 8.66 -1.35 -21.97
CA VAL A 471 8.08 -1.80 -23.24
C VAL A 471 8.56 -0.97 -24.41
N ALA A 472 8.64 0.34 -24.27
CA ALA A 472 9.09 1.25 -25.33
C ALA A 472 10.57 1.05 -25.70
N GLU A 473 11.44 0.74 -24.74
CA GLU A 473 12.88 0.60 -24.96
C GLU A 473 13.32 -0.84 -25.25
N HIS A 474 12.64 -1.83 -24.62
CA HIS A 474 13.06 -3.23 -24.65
C HIS A 474 12.00 -4.18 -25.28
N GLY A 475 10.86 -3.64 -25.70
CA GLY A 475 9.78 -4.43 -26.30
C GLY A 475 8.86 -5.11 -25.28
N LEU A 476 7.81 -5.77 -25.80
CA LEU A 476 6.74 -6.38 -24.98
C LEU A 476 7.25 -7.45 -24.00
N ALA A 477 8.36 -8.10 -24.31
CA ALA A 477 8.95 -9.14 -23.46
C ALA A 477 10.21 -8.64 -22.74
N TRP A 478 10.17 -7.40 -22.23
CA TRP A 478 11.29 -6.74 -21.56
C TRP A 478 11.94 -7.55 -20.42
N TRP A 479 11.21 -8.48 -19.81
CA TRP A 479 11.73 -9.39 -18.78
C TRP A 479 12.74 -10.43 -19.30
N ARG A 480 12.97 -10.51 -20.62
CA ARG A 480 13.98 -11.35 -21.26
C ARG A 480 15.26 -10.58 -21.62
N GLU A 481 15.28 -9.29 -21.38
CA GLU A 481 16.33 -8.39 -21.85
C GLU A 481 17.25 -7.99 -20.69
N PRO A 482 18.52 -8.41 -20.70
CA PRO A 482 19.48 -8.03 -19.64
C PRO A 482 19.67 -6.51 -19.51
N GLU A 483 19.49 -5.76 -20.58
CA GLU A 483 19.54 -4.30 -20.60
C GLU A 483 18.40 -3.69 -19.79
N ALA A 484 17.20 -4.27 -19.83
CA ALA A 484 16.08 -3.86 -18.96
C ALA A 484 16.43 -4.09 -17.48
N GLY A 485 17.05 -5.23 -17.14
CA GLY A 485 17.52 -5.50 -15.80
C GLY A 485 18.65 -4.55 -15.36
N ALA A 486 19.55 -4.15 -16.26
CA ALA A 486 20.58 -3.16 -15.98
C ALA A 486 19.97 -1.79 -15.66
N TRP A 487 18.98 -1.35 -16.46
CA TRP A 487 18.25 -0.11 -16.24
C TRP A 487 17.49 -0.12 -14.91
N LEU A 488 16.83 -1.22 -14.55
CA LEU A 488 16.16 -1.37 -13.25
C LEU A 488 17.15 -1.24 -12.09
N ARG A 489 18.32 -1.91 -12.17
CA ARG A 489 19.36 -1.79 -11.12
C ARG A 489 19.88 -0.36 -10.96
N GLU A 490 20.00 0.41 -12.06
CA GLU A 490 20.36 1.83 -12.00
C GLU A 490 19.32 2.64 -11.22
N LEU A 491 18.04 2.38 -11.42
CA LEU A 491 16.96 3.04 -10.68
C LEU A 491 16.97 2.61 -9.20
N TRP A 492 17.10 1.30 -8.94
CA TRP A 492 17.11 0.75 -7.57
C TRP A 492 18.29 1.24 -6.74
N ALA A 493 19.43 1.54 -7.37
CA ALA A 493 20.60 2.09 -6.68
C ALA A 493 20.27 3.38 -5.91
N GLY A 494 19.23 4.12 -6.30
CA GLY A 494 18.73 5.28 -5.58
C GLY A 494 18.04 4.96 -4.25
N GLY A 495 17.63 3.72 -4.03
CA GLY A 495 16.79 3.35 -2.88
C GLY A 495 15.50 4.17 -2.82
N ASN A 496 15.06 4.46 -1.62
CA ASN A 496 13.85 5.24 -1.35
C ASN A 496 14.07 6.76 -1.40
N ARG A 497 15.22 7.22 -1.94
CA ARG A 497 15.61 8.64 -1.96
C ARG A 497 14.65 9.51 -2.75
N ALA A 498 14.28 9.06 -3.95
CA ALA A 498 13.43 9.84 -4.86
C ALA A 498 11.95 9.61 -4.57
N SER A 499 11.14 10.67 -4.60
CA SER A 499 9.69 10.52 -4.60
C SER A 499 9.19 9.90 -5.91
N PRO A 500 7.98 9.33 -5.95
CA PRO A 500 7.38 8.85 -7.20
C PRO A 500 7.36 9.91 -8.30
N GLU A 501 7.10 11.17 -7.96
CA GLU A 501 7.08 12.29 -8.89
C GLU A 501 8.49 12.64 -9.41
N GLU A 502 9.51 12.56 -8.54
CA GLU A 502 10.90 12.75 -8.94
C GLU A 502 11.36 11.62 -9.86
N LEU A 503 10.99 10.37 -9.53
CA LEU A 503 11.34 9.21 -10.36
C LEU A 503 10.61 9.24 -11.70
N ALA A 504 9.33 9.63 -11.73
CA ALA A 504 8.58 9.84 -12.96
C ALA A 504 9.27 10.86 -13.89
N ARG A 505 9.80 11.96 -13.33
CA ARG A 505 10.60 12.94 -14.13
C ARG A 505 11.92 12.35 -14.62
N ARG A 506 12.60 11.55 -13.79
CA ARG A 506 13.87 10.91 -14.17
C ARG A 506 13.70 9.95 -15.35
N ILE A 507 12.58 9.25 -15.44
CA ILE A 507 12.28 8.34 -16.55
C ILE A 507 11.65 9.04 -17.77
N GLY A 508 11.63 10.38 -17.79
CA GLY A 508 11.22 11.18 -18.94
C GLY A 508 9.80 11.74 -18.89
N GLY A 509 9.04 11.50 -17.80
CA GLY A 509 7.73 12.11 -17.58
C GLY A 509 7.84 13.56 -17.07
N ARG A 510 6.71 14.26 -17.04
CA ARG A 510 6.60 15.59 -16.41
C ARG A 510 6.26 15.53 -14.92
N GLY A 511 5.83 14.37 -14.46
CA GLY A 511 5.37 14.00 -13.13
C GLY A 511 4.65 12.66 -13.24
N LEU A 512 3.86 12.29 -12.25
CA LEU A 512 2.98 11.12 -12.35
C LEU A 512 1.92 11.36 -13.43
N ASP A 513 1.73 10.36 -14.31
CA ASP A 513 0.74 10.38 -15.40
C ASP A 513 -0.34 9.31 -15.13
N VAL A 514 -1.49 9.74 -14.60
CA VAL A 514 -2.63 8.84 -14.35
C VAL A 514 -3.07 8.12 -15.62
N GLN A 515 -2.88 8.74 -16.79
CA GLN A 515 -3.24 8.12 -18.07
C GLN A 515 -2.38 6.89 -18.38
N ALA A 516 -1.14 6.78 -17.87
CA ALA A 516 -0.36 5.55 -17.99
C ALA A 516 -1.06 4.36 -17.32
N LEU A 517 -1.59 4.56 -16.11
CA LEU A 517 -2.41 3.54 -15.43
C LEU A 517 -3.68 3.20 -16.22
N VAL A 518 -4.37 4.19 -16.78
CA VAL A 518 -5.58 3.97 -17.60
C VAL A 518 -5.25 3.15 -18.86
N ARG A 519 -4.15 3.48 -19.57
CA ARG A 519 -3.71 2.72 -20.76
C ARG A 519 -3.35 1.27 -20.41
N GLN A 520 -2.58 1.07 -19.32
CA GLN A 520 -2.22 -0.26 -18.84
C GLN A 520 -3.46 -1.11 -18.53
N LEU A 521 -4.40 -0.56 -17.75
CA LEU A 521 -5.64 -1.25 -17.38
C LEU A 521 -6.51 -1.54 -18.60
N ARG A 522 -6.66 -0.59 -19.52
CA ARG A 522 -7.45 -0.78 -20.76
C ARG A 522 -6.87 -1.92 -21.61
N GLY A 523 -5.57 -1.98 -21.78
CA GLY A 523 -4.91 -3.05 -22.55
C GLY A 523 -5.15 -4.45 -21.98
N ARG A 524 -5.32 -4.56 -20.66
CA ARG A 524 -5.58 -5.85 -19.96
C ARG A 524 -7.06 -6.20 -19.84
N LEU A 525 -7.95 -5.21 -19.83
CA LEU A 525 -9.41 -5.37 -19.67
C LEU A 525 -10.10 -5.90 -20.93
N GLY A 526 -9.39 -6.13 -22.03
CA GLY A 526 -9.96 -6.53 -23.33
C GLY A 526 -11.14 -7.51 -23.26
N PRO A 527 -11.09 -8.60 -22.45
CA PRO A 527 -12.22 -9.53 -22.34
C PRO A 527 -13.53 -8.91 -21.81
N TRP A 528 -13.44 -7.78 -21.11
CA TRP A 528 -14.55 -7.10 -20.46
C TRP A 528 -14.98 -5.81 -21.16
N LEU A 529 -14.30 -5.45 -22.24
CA LEU A 529 -14.65 -4.30 -23.07
C LEU A 529 -15.50 -4.75 -24.26
N PRO A 530 -16.41 -3.89 -24.80
CA PRO A 530 -17.10 -4.13 -26.04
C PRO A 530 -16.10 -4.38 -27.18
N ALA A 531 -16.48 -5.24 -28.13
CA ALA A 531 -15.60 -5.65 -29.24
C ALA A 531 -15.09 -4.46 -30.08
N ASP A 532 -15.81 -3.36 -30.15
CA ASP A 532 -15.48 -2.16 -30.93
C ASP A 532 -14.41 -1.27 -30.25
N ASN A 533 -14.09 -1.52 -28.98
CA ASN A 533 -13.16 -0.73 -28.16
C ASN A 533 -11.97 -1.52 -27.64
N ALA A 534 -11.77 -2.74 -28.13
CA ALA A 534 -10.69 -3.65 -27.69
C ALA A 534 -9.36 -3.45 -28.46
N GLY A 535 -9.13 -2.25 -29.04
CA GLY A 535 -7.97 -1.90 -29.84
C GLY A 535 -6.85 -1.19 -29.08
#